data_b9c3c46b89b4b5faadfd55cb8e6cc6b8
#
_entry.id   b9c3c46b89b4b5faadfd55cb8e6cc6b8
#
_cell.length_a   1.000
_cell.length_b   1.000
_cell.length_c   1.000
_cell.angle_alpha   90.00
_cell.angle_beta   90.00
_cell.angle_gamma   90.00
#
_symmetry.space_group_name_H-M   'P 1'
#
loop_
_entity.id
_entity.type
_entity.pdbx_description
1 polymer ?
#
loop_
_entity_poly.entity_id
_entity_poly.type
_entity_poly.pdbx_seq_one_letter_code
_entity_poly.pdbx_strand_id
1 'polypeptide(L)'
;MSFFREQYDFNFCATYYYAEIVQKVINEYDPSNYLSEVSNFFDLIDNLFEHMEYEKLIKPNKKTLLHEFIELVIEKDLNDHLFTHIIDDLKCNSYNKNNPISLYCSEYEIYFLDLSDQVDEDNNFQSDEAYEIWNNYCYESIPNEIFPILISKISIEVFEILFGNRIFLKNFNLLLSQKIKEIPFCEDNYELLKSEGVLHRCTYWPTWLKDALFFREKGKCAICACDLSRLLSTDTKPNIDHIVPLALGGTNDPTNFQWICFECNNKKLGHTVTTTNRFNTYWDVED
;
A
#
# COMPACT_ATOMS: atom_id res chain seq x y z
N MET A 1 16.74 -5.77 -22.31
CA MET A 1 15.89 -5.02 -21.36
C MET A 1 15.32 -3.81 -22.10
N SER A 2 14.01 -3.67 -22.18
CA SER A 2 13.40 -2.42 -22.61
C SER A 2 13.56 -1.41 -21.46
N PHE A 3 14.26 -0.31 -21.70
CA PHE A 3 14.43 0.76 -20.71
C PHE A 3 13.20 1.69 -20.64
N PHE A 4 12.24 1.50 -21.53
CA PHE A 4 11.03 2.29 -21.57
C PHE A 4 9.90 1.48 -20.92
N ARG A 5 9.46 1.91 -19.74
CA ARG A 5 8.17 1.51 -19.16
C ARG A 5 7.07 2.32 -19.82
N GLU A 6 5.88 1.75 -19.88
CA GLU A 6 4.69 2.54 -20.15
C GLU A 6 4.61 3.67 -19.14
N GLN A 7 4.38 4.88 -19.61
CA GLN A 7 4.08 6.01 -18.74
C GLN A 7 2.63 5.88 -18.30
N TYR A 8 2.41 5.91 -16.98
CA TYR A 8 1.08 6.04 -16.43
C TYR A 8 0.81 7.52 -16.17
N ASP A 9 -0.38 7.97 -16.50
CA ASP A 9 -0.85 9.30 -16.14
C ASP A 9 -1.28 9.28 -14.67
N PHE A 10 -0.33 9.56 -13.79
CA PHE A 10 -0.58 9.72 -12.37
C PHE A 10 -0.98 11.17 -12.07
N ASN A 11 -2.02 11.35 -11.25
CA ASN A 11 -2.48 12.67 -10.83
C ASN A 11 -1.77 13.16 -9.56
N PHE A 12 -1.45 12.25 -8.64
CA PHE A 12 -0.81 12.52 -7.35
C PHE A 12 -1.59 13.48 -6.41
N CYS A 13 -2.87 13.71 -6.64
CA CYS A 13 -3.67 14.64 -5.83
C CYS A 13 -3.72 14.25 -4.34
N ALA A 14 -4.11 13.00 -4.06
CA ALA A 14 -4.25 12.49 -2.70
C ALA A 14 -3.04 11.66 -2.24
N THR A 15 -2.05 11.44 -3.09
CA THR A 15 -1.02 10.42 -2.92
C THR A 15 -0.15 10.64 -1.69
N TYR A 16 0.30 11.88 -1.47
CA TYR A 16 1.17 12.19 -0.31
C TYR A 16 0.41 12.13 1.01
N TYR A 17 -0.86 12.53 1.01
CA TYR A 17 -1.74 12.42 2.17
C TYR A 17 -1.87 10.95 2.61
N TYR A 18 -2.25 10.06 1.70
CA TYR A 18 -2.38 8.64 2.01
C TYR A 18 -1.03 7.95 2.26
N ALA A 19 0.03 8.35 1.57
CA ALA A 19 1.37 7.83 1.86
C ALA A 19 1.81 8.18 3.29
N GLU A 20 1.49 9.38 3.78
CA GLU A 20 1.76 9.79 5.16
C GLU A 20 0.94 8.97 6.17
N ILE A 21 -0.37 8.81 5.96
CA ILE A 21 -1.22 7.97 6.82
C ILE A 21 -0.67 6.55 6.89
N VAL A 22 -0.43 5.91 5.74
CA VAL A 22 0.10 4.53 5.68
C VAL A 22 1.44 4.41 6.40
N GLN A 23 2.34 5.39 6.24
CA GLN A 23 3.62 5.39 6.96
C GLN A 23 3.44 5.55 8.47
N LYS A 24 2.56 6.46 8.92
CA LYS A 24 2.25 6.64 10.35
C LYS A 24 1.66 5.37 10.95
N VAL A 25 0.66 4.76 10.30
CA VAL A 25 0.04 3.51 10.76
C VAL A 25 1.09 2.42 10.97
N ILE A 26 1.99 2.23 10.01
CA ILE A 26 3.02 1.18 10.09
C ILE A 26 4.11 1.51 11.14
N ASN A 27 4.51 2.77 11.25
CA ASN A 27 5.62 3.15 12.15
C ASN A 27 5.17 3.32 13.61
N GLU A 28 3.91 3.69 13.84
CA GLU A 28 3.32 3.95 15.16
C GLU A 28 2.46 2.79 15.66
N TYR A 29 2.39 1.68 14.89
CA TYR A 29 1.54 0.55 15.22
C TYR A 29 1.78 0.05 16.65
N ASP A 30 0.85 0.35 17.52
CA ASP A 30 0.74 -0.13 18.90
C ASP A 30 -0.75 -0.24 19.25
N PRO A 31 -1.32 -1.45 19.24
CA PRO A 31 -2.74 -1.66 19.55
C PRO A 31 -3.18 -1.17 20.93
N SER A 32 -2.22 -0.91 21.83
CA SER A 32 -2.49 -0.35 23.17
C SER A 32 -2.49 1.18 23.21
N ASN A 33 -1.99 1.83 22.17
CA ASN A 33 -1.88 3.30 22.09
C ASN A 33 -3.10 3.92 21.37
N TYR A 34 -4.19 4.09 22.10
CA TYR A 34 -5.42 4.76 21.60
C TYR A 34 -5.29 6.28 21.43
N LEU A 35 -4.15 6.87 21.79
CA LEU A 35 -3.91 8.31 21.67
C LEU A 35 -3.17 8.68 20.39
N SER A 36 -2.71 7.72 19.61
CA SER A 36 -2.13 7.99 18.28
C SER A 36 -3.20 8.54 17.34
N GLU A 37 -2.83 9.55 16.54
CA GLU A 37 -3.70 10.15 15.50
C GLU A 37 -4.21 9.11 14.47
N VAL A 38 -3.49 8.01 14.31
CA VAL A 38 -3.84 6.93 13.37
C VAL A 38 -4.31 5.65 14.06
N SER A 39 -4.64 5.72 15.35
CA SER A 39 -5.07 4.54 16.11
C SER A 39 -6.33 3.86 15.55
N ASN A 40 -7.21 4.62 14.91
CA ASN A 40 -8.40 4.12 14.24
C ASN A 40 -8.10 3.25 12.99
N PHE A 41 -6.85 3.23 12.51
CA PHE A 41 -6.41 2.40 11.38
C PHE A 41 -5.64 1.14 11.81
N PHE A 42 -5.38 0.95 13.13
CA PHE A 42 -4.55 -0.18 13.57
C PHE A 42 -5.21 -1.55 13.35
N ASP A 43 -6.53 -1.61 13.39
CA ASP A 43 -7.32 -2.82 13.09
C ASP A 43 -7.18 -3.29 11.64
N LEU A 44 -6.77 -2.42 10.72
CA LEU A 44 -6.62 -2.76 9.30
C LEU A 44 -5.51 -3.79 9.04
N ILE A 45 -4.54 -3.93 9.94
CA ILE A 45 -3.53 -5.01 9.84
C ILE A 45 -4.20 -6.38 10.05
N ASP A 46 -5.11 -6.48 11.01
CA ASP A 46 -5.86 -7.71 11.28
C ASP A 46 -6.84 -7.99 10.13
N ASN A 47 -7.54 -6.97 9.66
CA ASN A 47 -8.43 -7.02 8.50
C ASN A 47 -7.73 -7.54 7.24
N LEU A 48 -6.50 -7.08 6.98
CA LEU A 48 -5.69 -7.56 5.85
C LEU A 48 -5.50 -9.08 5.94
N PHE A 49 -5.18 -9.61 7.13
CA PHE A 49 -4.95 -11.04 7.33
C PHE A 49 -6.22 -11.89 7.30
N GLU A 50 -7.36 -11.34 7.70
CA GLU A 50 -8.65 -12.02 7.67
C GLU A 50 -9.19 -12.23 6.25
N HIS A 51 -8.87 -11.29 5.33
CA HIS A 51 -9.46 -11.27 3.99
C HIS A 51 -8.48 -11.57 2.85
N MET A 52 -7.16 -11.60 3.11
CA MET A 52 -6.17 -11.86 2.06
C MET A 52 -6.19 -13.31 1.58
N GLU A 53 -5.79 -13.51 0.33
CA GLU A 53 -5.50 -14.82 -0.21
C GLU A 53 -4.12 -15.29 0.26
N TYR A 54 -4.04 -16.40 0.99
CA TYR A 54 -2.77 -16.98 1.50
C TYR A 54 -1.72 -17.26 0.40
N GLU A 55 -2.14 -17.45 -0.86
CA GLU A 55 -1.21 -17.58 -1.98
C GLU A 55 -0.25 -16.37 -2.11
N LYS A 56 -0.67 -15.18 -1.70
CA LYS A 56 0.17 -13.98 -1.73
C LYS A 56 1.34 -14.01 -0.75
N LEU A 57 1.24 -14.84 0.28
CA LEU A 57 2.34 -15.07 1.22
C LEU A 57 3.45 -15.97 0.65
N ILE A 58 3.10 -16.90 -0.26
CA ILE A 58 4.00 -17.96 -0.73
C ILE A 58 4.61 -17.70 -2.10
N LYS A 59 4.02 -16.82 -2.91
CA LYS A 59 4.55 -16.48 -4.25
C LYS A 59 4.43 -14.99 -4.54
N PRO A 60 5.35 -14.41 -5.35
CA PRO A 60 5.28 -13.02 -5.76
C PRO A 60 4.03 -12.73 -6.61
N ASN A 61 3.25 -11.73 -6.21
CA ASN A 61 2.11 -11.21 -6.96
C ASN A 61 2.33 -9.74 -7.32
N LYS A 62 1.80 -9.30 -8.47
CA LYS A 62 1.90 -7.89 -8.88
C LYS A 62 1.07 -6.98 -7.96
N LYS A 63 -0.13 -7.42 -7.58
CA LYS A 63 -0.90 -6.79 -6.50
C LYS A 63 -0.37 -7.34 -5.19
N THR A 64 0.48 -6.57 -4.51
CA THR A 64 1.17 -6.95 -3.28
C THR A 64 0.27 -6.76 -2.06
N LEU A 65 0.66 -7.32 -0.92
CA LEU A 65 -0.02 -7.07 0.37
C LEU A 65 -0.01 -5.59 0.75
N LEU A 66 1.01 -4.84 0.34
CA LEU A 66 1.04 -3.40 0.56
C LEU A 66 -0.02 -2.66 -0.26
N HIS A 67 -0.31 -3.08 -1.50
CA HIS A 67 -1.43 -2.52 -2.27
C HIS A 67 -2.76 -2.74 -1.53
N GLU A 68 -3.01 -3.95 -1.05
CA GLU A 68 -4.24 -4.27 -0.32
C GLU A 68 -4.35 -3.47 0.98
N PHE A 69 -3.25 -3.33 1.70
CA PHE A 69 -3.24 -2.50 2.91
C PHE A 69 -3.51 -1.02 2.62
N ILE A 70 -2.90 -0.48 1.56
CA ILE A 70 -3.17 0.89 1.10
C ILE A 70 -4.64 1.06 0.72
N GLU A 71 -5.23 0.09 0.00
CA GLU A 71 -6.64 0.12 -0.37
C GLU A 71 -7.55 0.16 0.85
N LEU A 72 -7.29 -0.66 1.88
CA LEU A 72 -8.05 -0.64 3.14
C LEU A 72 -7.96 0.72 3.86
N VAL A 73 -6.77 1.33 3.88
CA VAL A 73 -6.58 2.67 4.48
C VAL A 73 -7.39 3.73 3.74
N ILE A 74 -7.32 3.73 2.40
CA ILE A 74 -8.07 4.69 1.57
C ILE A 74 -9.57 4.47 1.72
N GLU A 75 -10.03 3.23 1.67
CA GLU A 75 -11.45 2.90 1.82
C GLU A 75 -12.02 3.37 3.15
N LYS A 76 -11.29 3.14 4.24
CA LYS A 76 -11.70 3.60 5.56
C LYS A 76 -11.81 5.12 5.65
N ASP A 77 -10.80 5.83 5.17
CA ASP A 77 -10.77 7.29 5.19
C ASP A 77 -11.87 7.90 4.29
N LEU A 78 -12.08 7.35 3.09
CA LEU A 78 -13.17 7.78 2.21
C LEU A 78 -14.56 7.55 2.84
N ASN A 79 -14.76 6.44 3.53
CA ASN A 79 -16.00 6.17 4.27
C ASN A 79 -16.18 7.19 5.41
N ASP A 80 -15.14 7.47 6.18
CA ASP A 80 -15.20 8.48 7.25
C ASP A 80 -15.55 9.86 6.66
N HIS A 81 -15.00 10.25 5.52
CA HIS A 81 -15.35 11.48 4.81
C HIS A 81 -16.80 11.47 4.28
N LEU A 82 -17.26 10.34 3.73
CA LEU A 82 -18.65 10.20 3.28
C LEU A 82 -19.64 10.44 4.43
N PHE A 83 -19.40 9.81 5.58
CA PHE A 83 -20.29 9.97 6.74
C PHE A 83 -20.23 11.37 7.34
N THR A 84 -19.05 11.95 7.54
CA THR A 84 -18.88 13.23 8.25
C THR A 84 -19.19 14.47 7.41
N HIS A 85 -19.05 14.41 6.09
CA HIS A 85 -19.19 15.59 5.22
C HIS A 85 -20.36 15.51 4.24
N ILE A 86 -20.94 14.33 4.02
CA ILE A 86 -22.02 14.16 3.04
C ILE A 86 -23.28 13.65 3.72
N ILE A 87 -23.18 12.53 4.44
CA ILE A 87 -24.36 11.91 5.08
C ILE A 87 -24.89 12.76 6.23
N ASP A 88 -24.04 13.42 6.99
CA ASP A 88 -24.48 14.30 8.07
C ASP A 88 -25.12 15.58 7.51
N ASP A 89 -24.60 16.16 6.42
CA ASP A 89 -25.25 17.26 5.71
C ASP A 89 -26.61 16.83 5.15
N LEU A 90 -26.69 15.64 4.53
CA LEU A 90 -27.94 15.08 4.02
C LEU A 90 -29.00 14.92 5.12
N LYS A 91 -28.65 14.43 6.32
CA LYS A 91 -29.56 14.32 7.46
C LYS A 91 -30.14 15.66 7.91
N CYS A 92 -29.39 16.74 7.66
CA CYS A 92 -29.83 18.11 7.90
C CYS A 92 -30.59 18.73 6.71
N ASN A 93 -30.95 17.94 5.70
CA ASN A 93 -31.55 18.39 4.44
C ASN A 93 -30.65 19.36 3.67
N SER A 94 -29.31 19.27 3.85
CA SER A 94 -28.33 20.17 3.23
C SER A 94 -27.49 19.45 2.20
N TYR A 95 -27.07 20.19 1.17
CA TYR A 95 -26.20 19.74 0.12
C TYR A 95 -24.88 20.50 0.13
N ASN A 96 -23.77 19.80 0.22
CA ASN A 96 -22.43 20.39 0.15
C ASN A 96 -21.68 19.88 -1.08
N LYS A 97 -21.56 20.74 -2.08
CA LYS A 97 -20.83 20.47 -3.31
C LYS A 97 -19.33 20.29 -3.09
N ASN A 98 -18.75 21.07 -2.16
CA ASN A 98 -17.31 21.15 -1.95
C ASN A 98 -16.87 20.22 -0.80
N ASN A 99 -17.14 18.95 -0.95
CA ASN A 99 -16.69 17.90 -0.02
C ASN A 99 -15.40 17.22 -0.54
N PRO A 100 -14.61 16.57 0.31
CA PRO A 100 -13.36 15.94 -0.10
C PRO A 100 -13.51 14.91 -1.23
N ILE A 101 -14.60 14.16 -1.26
CA ILE A 101 -14.83 13.13 -2.28
C ILE A 101 -15.07 13.79 -3.65
N SER A 102 -15.87 14.86 -3.70
CA SER A 102 -16.11 15.59 -4.95
C SER A 102 -14.82 16.22 -5.50
N LEU A 103 -13.94 16.71 -4.62
CA LEU A 103 -12.63 17.23 -5.01
C LEU A 103 -11.75 16.13 -5.62
N TYR A 104 -11.65 14.95 -4.99
CA TYR A 104 -10.92 13.83 -5.56
C TYR A 104 -11.51 13.40 -6.90
N CYS A 105 -12.85 13.31 -7.02
CA CYS A 105 -13.49 12.98 -8.29
C CYS A 105 -13.12 13.97 -9.39
N SER A 106 -13.11 15.27 -9.08
CA SER A 106 -12.71 16.31 -10.03
C SER A 106 -11.27 16.11 -10.51
N GLU A 107 -10.33 15.87 -9.58
CA GLU A 107 -8.92 15.71 -9.90
C GLU A 107 -8.63 14.43 -10.70
N TYR A 108 -9.36 13.35 -10.42
CA TYR A 108 -9.21 12.06 -11.13
C TYR A 108 -10.13 11.92 -12.35
N GLU A 109 -10.80 13.01 -12.77
CA GLU A 109 -11.73 13.04 -13.90
C GLU A 109 -12.86 11.99 -13.79
N ILE A 110 -13.38 11.82 -12.57
CA ILE A 110 -14.51 10.93 -12.26
C ILE A 110 -15.77 11.79 -12.15
N TYR A 111 -16.84 11.38 -12.83
CA TYR A 111 -18.11 12.09 -12.72
C TYR A 111 -18.63 12.05 -11.27
N PHE A 112 -18.98 13.20 -10.74
CA PHE A 112 -19.63 13.37 -9.44
C PHE A 112 -20.93 14.15 -9.64
N LEU A 113 -22.04 13.67 -9.06
CA LEU A 113 -23.36 14.26 -9.24
C LEU A 113 -23.39 15.69 -8.65
N ASP A 114 -23.81 16.65 -9.46
CA ASP A 114 -23.98 18.05 -9.05
C ASP A 114 -25.47 18.40 -9.05
N LEU A 115 -26.01 18.75 -7.89
CA LEU A 115 -27.38 19.20 -7.68
C LEU A 115 -27.46 20.67 -7.22
N SER A 116 -26.41 21.48 -7.50
CA SER A 116 -26.36 22.88 -7.10
C SER A 116 -27.55 23.72 -7.58
N ASP A 117 -28.16 23.34 -8.71
CA ASP A 117 -29.33 24.02 -9.26
C ASP A 117 -30.67 23.59 -8.59
N GLN A 118 -30.64 22.63 -7.68
CA GLN A 118 -31.79 22.07 -7.00
C GLN A 118 -31.82 22.36 -5.49
N VAL A 119 -30.97 23.30 -5.05
CA VAL A 119 -30.91 23.77 -3.66
C VAL A 119 -31.23 25.27 -3.58
N ASP A 120 -31.65 25.72 -2.40
CA ASP A 120 -31.87 27.14 -2.11
C ASP A 120 -30.57 27.87 -1.73
N GLU A 121 -30.69 29.16 -1.36
CA GLU A 121 -29.54 30.00 -0.98
C GLU A 121 -28.84 29.48 0.30
N ASP A 122 -29.52 28.71 1.13
CA ASP A 122 -28.99 28.09 2.36
C ASP A 122 -28.49 26.64 2.12
N ASN A 123 -28.41 26.20 0.84
CA ASN A 123 -28.06 24.85 0.39
C ASN A 123 -29.04 23.73 0.83
N ASN A 124 -30.31 24.04 1.13
CA ASN A 124 -31.32 23.01 1.40
C ASN A 124 -32.00 22.58 0.11
N PHE A 125 -32.35 21.29 0.01
CA PHE A 125 -33.06 20.76 -1.15
C PHE A 125 -34.42 21.41 -1.34
N GLN A 126 -34.71 21.86 -2.56
CA GLN A 126 -35.95 22.53 -2.94
C GLN A 126 -37.13 21.56 -3.18
N SER A 127 -36.84 20.26 -3.31
CA SER A 127 -37.85 19.23 -3.55
C SER A 127 -37.48 17.89 -2.90
N ASP A 128 -38.46 17.09 -2.54
CA ASP A 128 -38.26 15.72 -2.05
C ASP A 128 -37.59 14.84 -3.13
N GLU A 129 -37.89 15.10 -4.41
CA GLU A 129 -37.25 14.35 -5.52
C GLU A 129 -35.73 14.59 -5.58
N ALA A 130 -35.27 15.82 -5.46
CA ALA A 130 -33.85 16.15 -5.41
C ALA A 130 -33.15 15.50 -4.20
N TYR A 131 -33.81 15.55 -3.04
CA TYR A 131 -33.32 14.86 -1.84
C TYR A 131 -33.17 13.36 -2.05
N GLU A 132 -34.16 12.68 -2.61
CA GLU A 132 -34.13 11.24 -2.85
C GLU A 132 -33.07 10.84 -3.89
N ILE A 133 -32.88 11.64 -4.94
CA ILE A 133 -31.80 11.42 -5.91
C ILE A 133 -30.45 11.48 -5.22
N TRP A 134 -30.20 12.51 -4.40
CA TRP A 134 -28.94 12.66 -3.67
C TRP A 134 -28.76 11.56 -2.62
N ASN A 135 -29.80 11.22 -1.89
CA ASN A 135 -29.80 10.14 -0.91
C ASN A 135 -29.38 8.80 -1.56
N ASN A 136 -30.00 8.43 -2.68
CA ASN A 136 -29.61 7.24 -3.41
C ASN A 136 -28.17 7.29 -3.89
N TYR A 137 -27.72 8.43 -4.40
CA TYR A 137 -26.35 8.61 -4.86
C TYR A 137 -25.34 8.42 -3.73
N CYS A 138 -25.60 8.97 -2.54
CA CYS A 138 -24.74 8.86 -1.37
C CYS A 138 -24.60 7.43 -0.85
N TYR A 139 -25.70 6.68 -0.80
CA TYR A 139 -25.71 5.34 -0.21
C TYR A 139 -25.40 4.22 -1.21
N GLU A 140 -25.63 4.43 -2.51
CA GLU A 140 -25.46 3.42 -3.53
C GLU A 140 -24.30 3.73 -4.49
N SER A 141 -24.31 4.89 -5.17
CA SER A 141 -23.35 5.17 -6.23
C SER A 141 -21.96 5.52 -5.69
N ILE A 142 -21.86 6.32 -4.64
CA ILE A 142 -20.55 6.69 -4.08
C ILE A 142 -19.79 5.44 -3.58
N PRO A 143 -20.36 4.58 -2.72
CA PRO A 143 -19.63 3.42 -2.22
C PRO A 143 -19.37 2.34 -3.29
N ASN A 144 -20.32 2.10 -4.18
CA ASN A 144 -20.27 0.95 -5.09
C ASN A 144 -19.65 1.27 -6.47
N GLU A 145 -19.66 2.53 -6.92
CA GLU A 145 -19.18 2.92 -8.25
C GLU A 145 -17.95 3.84 -8.16
N ILE A 146 -17.98 4.86 -7.28
CA ILE A 146 -16.93 5.88 -7.19
C ILE A 146 -15.74 5.40 -6.37
N PHE A 147 -15.97 4.88 -5.17
CA PHE A 147 -14.89 4.42 -4.29
C PHE A 147 -13.97 3.39 -4.94
N PRO A 148 -14.45 2.34 -5.62
CA PRO A 148 -13.57 1.37 -6.25
C PRO A 148 -12.62 1.99 -7.28
N ILE A 149 -13.09 3.02 -8.01
CA ILE A 149 -12.27 3.73 -9.01
C ILE A 149 -11.22 4.61 -8.32
N LEU A 150 -11.62 5.40 -7.33
CA LEU A 150 -10.69 6.26 -6.56
C LEU A 150 -9.64 5.42 -5.84
N ILE A 151 -10.05 4.39 -5.11
CA ILE A 151 -9.16 3.49 -4.38
C ILE A 151 -8.13 2.87 -5.33
N SER A 152 -8.58 2.36 -6.48
CA SER A 152 -7.68 1.74 -7.46
C SER A 152 -6.65 2.71 -8.02
N LYS A 153 -7.04 3.95 -8.34
CA LYS A 153 -6.12 4.97 -8.88
C LYS A 153 -5.12 5.43 -7.83
N ILE A 154 -5.61 5.83 -6.66
CA ILE A 154 -4.79 6.38 -5.58
C ILE A 154 -3.83 5.32 -5.01
N SER A 155 -4.27 4.06 -4.86
CA SER A 155 -3.44 3.00 -4.28
C SER A 155 -2.18 2.71 -5.10
N ILE A 156 -2.28 2.75 -6.42
CA ILE A 156 -1.13 2.56 -7.32
C ILE A 156 -0.11 3.69 -7.14
N GLU A 157 -0.57 4.93 -7.05
CA GLU A 157 0.28 6.10 -6.86
C GLU A 157 0.98 6.09 -5.50
N VAL A 158 0.24 5.76 -4.44
CA VAL A 158 0.78 5.62 -3.07
C VAL A 158 1.82 4.50 -3.01
N PHE A 159 1.53 3.37 -3.65
CA PHE A 159 2.47 2.25 -3.73
C PHE A 159 3.78 2.65 -4.40
N GLU A 160 3.76 3.37 -5.53
CA GLU A 160 4.96 3.80 -6.24
C GLU A 160 5.88 4.67 -5.35
N ILE A 161 5.30 5.52 -4.50
CA ILE A 161 6.08 6.31 -3.52
C ILE A 161 6.67 5.42 -2.43
N LEU A 162 5.84 4.58 -1.80
CA LEU A 162 6.22 3.78 -0.65
C LEU A 162 7.18 2.63 -1.01
N PHE A 163 7.04 2.03 -2.19
CA PHE A 163 7.88 0.92 -2.64
C PHE A 163 9.35 1.30 -2.74
N GLY A 164 9.67 2.57 -2.95
CA GLY A 164 11.03 3.10 -2.93
C GLY A 164 11.69 3.10 -1.54
N ASN A 165 10.90 3.15 -0.46
CA ASN A 165 11.39 3.28 0.91
C ASN A 165 11.59 1.92 1.59
N ARG A 166 12.80 1.36 1.51
CA ARG A 166 13.10 0.04 2.08
C ARG A 166 13.02 -0.02 3.60
N ILE A 167 13.21 1.07 4.31
CA ILE A 167 13.03 1.09 5.77
C ILE A 167 11.56 0.96 6.13
N PHE A 168 10.70 1.67 5.42
CA PHE A 168 9.25 1.50 5.53
C PHE A 168 8.84 0.05 5.21
N LEU A 169 9.30 -0.50 4.07
CA LEU A 169 9.02 -1.89 3.68
C LEU A 169 9.50 -2.91 4.72
N LYS A 170 10.65 -2.67 5.34
CA LYS A 170 11.14 -3.49 6.46
C LYS A 170 10.14 -3.46 7.62
N ASN A 171 9.68 -2.29 8.03
CA ASN A 171 8.74 -2.14 9.16
C ASN A 171 7.40 -2.80 8.83
N PHE A 172 6.86 -2.59 7.62
CA PHE A 172 5.66 -3.28 7.14
C PHE A 172 5.82 -4.81 7.22
N ASN A 173 6.90 -5.36 6.65
CA ASN A 173 7.12 -6.81 6.68
C ASN A 173 7.44 -7.36 8.08
N LEU A 174 7.93 -6.56 9.01
CA LEU A 174 8.05 -6.94 10.41
C LEU A 174 6.67 -7.10 11.08
N LEU A 175 5.71 -6.22 10.79
CA LEU A 175 4.33 -6.37 11.25
C LEU A 175 3.68 -7.62 10.66
N LEU A 176 3.81 -7.83 9.34
CA LEU A 176 3.32 -9.05 8.71
C LEU A 176 3.94 -10.31 9.35
N SER A 177 5.24 -10.27 9.71
CA SER A 177 5.93 -11.40 10.32
C SER A 177 5.38 -11.77 11.71
N GLN A 178 4.83 -10.82 12.45
CA GLN A 178 4.15 -11.10 13.72
C GLN A 178 2.89 -11.92 13.47
N LYS A 179 2.08 -11.53 12.51
CA LYS A 179 0.85 -12.23 12.14
C LYS A 179 1.10 -13.64 11.57
N ILE A 180 2.15 -13.81 10.76
CA ILE A 180 2.52 -15.12 10.23
C ILE A 180 2.89 -16.10 11.37
N LYS A 181 3.53 -15.61 12.44
CA LYS A 181 3.87 -16.44 13.60
C LYS A 181 2.65 -16.86 14.42
N GLU A 182 1.52 -16.17 14.28
CA GLU A 182 0.25 -16.54 14.91
C GLU A 182 -0.50 -17.64 14.14
N ILE A 183 -0.15 -17.89 12.85
CA ILE A 183 -0.77 -18.95 12.06
C ILE A 183 -0.34 -20.33 12.61
N PRO A 184 -1.28 -21.17 13.06
CA PRO A 184 -0.93 -22.48 13.61
C PRO A 184 -0.38 -23.42 12.54
N PHE A 185 0.66 -24.17 12.87
CA PHE A 185 1.19 -25.22 12.01
C PHE A 185 0.35 -26.50 12.19
N CYS A 186 -0.53 -26.78 11.23
CA CYS A 186 -1.45 -27.93 11.24
C CYS A 186 -1.64 -28.49 9.82
N GLU A 187 -2.39 -29.60 9.69
CA GLU A 187 -2.64 -30.25 8.40
C GLU A 187 -3.28 -29.32 7.37
N ASP A 188 -4.12 -28.37 7.79
CA ASP A 188 -4.78 -27.43 6.89
C ASP A 188 -3.81 -26.37 6.31
N ASN A 189 -2.68 -26.13 6.99
CA ASN A 189 -1.72 -25.09 6.64
C ASN A 189 -0.34 -25.61 6.17
N TYR A 190 -0.19 -26.93 5.93
CA TYR A 190 1.12 -27.50 5.53
C TYR A 190 1.59 -27.00 4.15
N GLU A 191 0.69 -26.63 3.26
CA GLU A 191 1.04 -26.05 1.94
C GLU A 191 1.55 -24.60 2.07
N LEU A 192 1.10 -23.91 3.09
CA LEU A 192 1.51 -22.54 3.42
C LEU A 192 2.79 -22.54 4.25
N LEU A 193 2.82 -23.30 5.32
CA LEU A 193 3.88 -23.29 6.32
C LEU A 193 4.81 -24.49 6.16
N LYS A 194 6.11 -24.25 6.18
CA LYS A 194 7.16 -25.26 6.27
C LYS A 194 7.32 -25.79 7.71
N SER A 195 7.14 -24.92 8.67
CA SER A 195 7.15 -25.16 10.11
C SER A 195 6.45 -24.00 10.80
N GLU A 196 6.26 -24.06 12.11
CA GLU A 196 5.61 -22.99 12.88
C GLU A 196 6.20 -21.61 12.55
N GLY A 197 5.36 -20.68 12.10
CA GLY A 197 5.73 -19.30 11.74
C GLY A 197 6.70 -19.16 10.56
N VAL A 198 6.94 -20.22 9.77
CA VAL A 198 7.88 -20.20 8.64
C VAL A 198 7.21 -20.63 7.36
N LEU A 199 7.08 -19.73 6.42
CA LEU A 199 6.52 -19.99 5.09
C LEU A 199 7.44 -20.85 4.21
N HIS A 200 6.87 -21.57 3.24
CA HIS A 200 7.64 -22.19 2.19
C HIS A 200 8.36 -21.14 1.34
N ARG A 201 9.60 -21.43 0.94
CA ARG A 201 10.39 -20.54 0.11
C ARG A 201 9.88 -20.57 -1.33
N CYS A 202 9.65 -19.40 -1.91
CA CYS A 202 9.43 -19.27 -3.35
C CYS A 202 10.69 -19.67 -4.11
N THR A 203 10.54 -20.51 -5.12
CA THR A 203 11.65 -20.98 -5.97
C THR A 203 11.69 -20.31 -7.34
N TYR A 204 10.65 -19.57 -7.68
CA TYR A 204 10.52 -18.89 -8.96
C TYR A 204 10.44 -17.36 -8.80
N TRP A 205 11.31 -16.68 -9.50
CA TRP A 205 11.38 -15.21 -9.54
C TRP A 205 10.97 -14.72 -10.92
N PRO A 206 9.78 -14.15 -11.10
CA PRO A 206 9.33 -13.62 -12.39
C PRO A 206 10.22 -12.45 -12.86
N THR A 207 10.32 -12.26 -14.17
CA THR A 207 11.17 -11.20 -14.76
C THR A 207 10.76 -9.82 -14.29
N TRP A 208 9.44 -9.54 -14.22
CA TRP A 208 8.93 -8.26 -13.74
C TRP A 208 9.39 -7.93 -12.32
N LEU A 209 9.49 -8.92 -11.43
CA LEU A 209 9.99 -8.72 -10.05
C LEU A 209 11.47 -8.36 -10.06
N LYS A 210 12.28 -9.07 -10.87
CA LYS A 210 13.71 -8.77 -11.01
C LYS A 210 13.93 -7.35 -11.53
N ASP A 211 13.13 -6.94 -12.51
CA ASP A 211 13.18 -5.59 -13.07
C ASP A 211 12.75 -4.55 -12.02
N ALA A 212 11.66 -4.78 -11.30
CA ALA A 212 11.20 -3.87 -10.25
C ALA A 212 12.27 -3.66 -9.15
N LEU A 213 12.89 -4.73 -8.66
CA LEU A 213 13.96 -4.65 -7.68
C LEU A 213 15.21 -3.97 -8.26
N PHE A 214 15.60 -4.30 -9.49
CA PHE A 214 16.73 -3.67 -10.15
C PHE A 214 16.57 -2.15 -10.27
N PHE A 215 15.38 -1.69 -10.69
CA PHE A 215 15.09 -0.25 -10.81
C PHE A 215 14.99 0.44 -9.45
N ARG A 216 14.35 -0.17 -8.47
CA ARG A 216 14.29 0.36 -7.11
C ARG A 216 15.67 0.56 -6.51
N GLU A 217 16.57 -0.42 -6.67
CA GLU A 217 17.95 -0.37 -6.16
C GLU A 217 18.95 0.32 -7.13
N LYS A 218 18.44 0.88 -8.25
CA LYS A 218 19.28 1.61 -9.22
C LYS A 218 20.45 0.75 -9.76
N GLY A 219 20.24 -0.55 -9.93
CA GLY A 219 21.26 -1.51 -10.39
C GLY A 219 22.38 -1.74 -9.39
N LYS A 220 22.20 -1.44 -8.11
CA LYS A 220 23.21 -1.57 -7.06
C LYS A 220 22.77 -2.51 -5.95
N CYS A 221 23.73 -2.97 -5.14
CA CYS A 221 23.43 -3.73 -3.93
C CYS A 221 22.74 -2.84 -2.89
N ALA A 222 21.58 -3.26 -2.40
CA ALA A 222 20.82 -2.52 -1.38
C ALA A 222 21.60 -2.32 -0.06
N ILE A 223 22.60 -3.13 0.23
CA ILE A 223 23.36 -3.09 1.48
C ILE A 223 24.70 -2.33 1.31
N CYS A 224 25.58 -2.77 0.38
CA CYS A 224 26.91 -2.19 0.25
C CYS A 224 27.07 -1.22 -0.93
N ALA A 225 26.03 -1.06 -1.76
CA ALA A 225 26.00 -0.18 -2.93
C ALA A 225 27.00 -0.57 -4.07
N CYS A 226 27.60 -1.77 -4.05
CA CYS A 226 28.41 -2.21 -5.19
C CYS A 226 27.53 -2.33 -6.45
N ASP A 227 28.16 -2.15 -7.62
CA ASP A 227 27.47 -2.24 -8.91
C ASP A 227 27.00 -3.67 -9.19
N LEU A 228 25.72 -3.80 -9.56
CA LEU A 228 25.08 -5.05 -9.98
C LEU A 228 24.44 -4.91 -11.37
N SER A 229 24.67 -3.78 -12.04
CA SER A 229 24.17 -3.52 -13.41
C SER A 229 24.89 -4.33 -14.48
N ARG A 230 26.06 -4.91 -14.15
CA ARG A 230 26.99 -5.54 -15.06
C ARG A 230 27.62 -4.60 -16.10
N LEU A 231 27.49 -3.30 -15.91
CA LEU A 231 28.16 -2.31 -16.77
C LEU A 231 29.61 -2.06 -16.35
N LEU A 232 29.86 -2.09 -15.03
CA LEU A 232 31.18 -1.81 -14.46
C LEU A 232 31.96 -3.09 -14.09
N SER A 233 31.25 -4.16 -13.71
CA SER A 233 31.83 -5.46 -13.38
C SER A 233 30.87 -6.59 -13.76
N THR A 234 31.41 -7.62 -14.42
CA THR A 234 30.65 -8.84 -14.77
C THR A 234 30.74 -9.91 -13.70
N ASP A 235 31.62 -9.75 -12.72
CA ASP A 235 31.96 -10.79 -11.74
C ASP A 235 30.96 -10.85 -10.56
N THR A 236 30.23 -9.75 -10.32
CA THR A 236 29.31 -9.67 -9.20
C THR A 236 27.92 -10.18 -9.60
N LYS A 237 27.54 -11.32 -9.04
CA LYS A 237 26.21 -11.90 -9.29
C LYS A 237 25.18 -11.30 -8.33
N PRO A 238 24.05 -10.80 -8.85
CA PRO A 238 22.95 -10.34 -8.01
C PRO A 238 22.19 -11.52 -7.42
N ASN A 239 21.64 -11.31 -6.22
CA ASN A 239 20.72 -12.21 -5.54
C ASN A 239 19.45 -11.47 -5.14
N ILE A 240 18.31 -12.16 -5.19
CA ILE A 240 17.09 -11.72 -4.55
C ILE A 240 17.11 -12.31 -3.14
N ASP A 241 16.99 -11.44 -2.16
CA ASP A 241 17.02 -11.78 -0.75
C ASP A 241 15.79 -11.20 -0.03
N HIS A 242 15.35 -11.86 1.04
CA HIS A 242 14.25 -11.36 1.88
C HIS A 242 14.77 -10.31 2.86
N ILE A 243 14.14 -9.14 2.94
CA ILE A 243 14.44 -8.11 3.95
C ILE A 243 14.25 -8.71 5.35
N VAL A 244 13.06 -9.24 5.61
CA VAL A 244 12.74 -10.07 6.78
C VAL A 244 12.87 -11.53 6.35
N PRO A 245 13.83 -12.30 6.89
CA PRO A 245 14.04 -13.70 6.52
C PRO A 245 12.80 -14.57 6.78
N LEU A 246 12.57 -15.58 5.94
CA LEU A 246 11.48 -16.54 6.16
C LEU A 246 11.56 -17.22 7.53
N ALA A 247 12.78 -17.53 8.02
CA ALA A 247 13.01 -18.10 9.34
C ALA A 247 12.56 -17.18 10.49
N LEU A 248 12.32 -15.91 10.21
CA LEU A 248 11.82 -14.92 11.17
C LEU A 248 10.36 -14.51 10.88
N GLY A 249 9.64 -15.29 10.07
CA GLY A 249 8.25 -15.02 9.69
C GLY A 249 8.12 -14.11 8.45
N GLY A 250 9.18 -13.89 7.68
CA GLY A 250 9.11 -13.10 6.45
C GLY A 250 8.22 -13.75 5.38
N THR A 251 7.71 -12.93 4.45
CA THR A 251 6.84 -13.35 3.35
C THR A 251 7.59 -13.49 2.03
N ASN A 252 6.95 -14.14 1.03
CA ASN A 252 7.40 -14.07 -0.37
C ASN A 252 6.69 -12.94 -1.15
N ASP A 253 6.13 -11.96 -0.46
CA ASP A 253 5.60 -10.74 -1.06
C ASP A 253 6.71 -9.88 -1.68
N PRO A 254 6.50 -9.25 -2.84
CA PRO A 254 7.49 -8.37 -3.50
C PRO A 254 8.06 -7.26 -2.61
N THR A 255 7.30 -6.78 -1.63
CA THR A 255 7.74 -5.75 -0.68
C THR A 255 8.81 -6.24 0.28
N ASN A 256 8.90 -7.56 0.49
CA ASN A 256 9.91 -8.19 1.36
C ASN A 256 11.21 -8.53 0.62
N PHE A 257 11.31 -8.30 -0.68
CA PHE A 257 12.53 -8.61 -1.42
C PHE A 257 13.44 -7.42 -1.60
N GLN A 258 14.75 -7.69 -1.69
CA GLN A 258 15.78 -6.72 -2.02
C GLN A 258 16.82 -7.32 -2.97
N TRP A 259 17.49 -6.44 -3.75
CA TRP A 259 18.52 -6.78 -4.71
C TRP A 259 19.90 -6.59 -4.07
N ILE A 260 20.63 -7.68 -3.81
CA ILE A 260 21.92 -7.64 -3.11
C ILE A 260 23.00 -8.44 -3.81
N CYS A 261 24.27 -8.15 -3.51
CA CYS A 261 25.39 -8.93 -4.02
C CYS A 261 25.56 -10.25 -3.25
N PHE A 262 26.26 -11.18 -3.86
CA PHE A 262 26.54 -12.51 -3.28
C PHE A 262 27.23 -12.42 -1.90
N GLU A 263 28.16 -11.49 -1.72
CA GLU A 263 28.88 -11.32 -0.46
C GLU A 263 27.97 -10.84 0.68
N CYS A 264 27.10 -9.85 0.39
CA CYS A 264 26.12 -9.37 1.38
C CYS A 264 25.10 -10.46 1.72
N ASN A 265 24.66 -11.24 0.72
CA ASN A 265 23.75 -12.35 0.93
C ASN A 265 24.38 -13.41 1.87
N ASN A 266 25.63 -13.77 1.63
CA ASN A 266 26.34 -14.74 2.47
C ASN A 266 26.59 -14.24 3.90
N LYS A 267 26.86 -12.94 4.09
CA LYS A 267 27.02 -12.36 5.43
C LYS A 267 25.73 -12.33 6.22
N LYS A 268 24.59 -12.15 5.55
CA LYS A 268 23.27 -12.07 6.19
C LYS A 268 22.75 -13.42 6.70
N LEU A 269 23.09 -14.54 6.03
CA LEU A 269 22.82 -15.94 6.42
C LEU A 269 21.33 -16.28 6.72
N GLY A 270 20.38 -15.48 6.27
CA GLY A 270 18.95 -15.74 6.48
C GLY A 270 18.45 -15.66 7.92
N HIS A 271 19.23 -15.09 8.83
CA HIS A 271 18.87 -14.94 10.26
C HIS A 271 18.83 -13.49 10.74
N THR A 272 19.12 -12.53 9.87
CA THR A 272 19.20 -11.13 10.23
C THR A 272 18.29 -10.29 9.36
N VAL A 273 17.44 -9.48 9.99
CA VAL A 273 16.67 -8.45 9.29
C VAL A 273 17.63 -7.32 8.92
N THR A 274 17.91 -7.15 7.63
CA THR A 274 18.89 -6.17 7.18
C THR A 274 18.48 -5.54 5.87
N THR A 275 18.40 -4.23 5.87
CA THR A 275 18.30 -3.37 4.68
C THR A 275 18.89 -1.99 4.99
N THR A 276 18.94 -1.11 4.02
CA THR A 276 19.40 0.28 4.21
C THR A 276 18.44 1.24 3.50
N ASN A 277 18.50 2.51 3.85
CA ASN A 277 17.80 3.59 3.17
C ASN A 277 18.64 4.25 2.06
N ARG A 278 19.78 3.66 1.66
CA ARG A 278 20.60 4.17 0.57
C ARG A 278 19.76 4.34 -0.69
N PHE A 279 20.00 5.42 -1.42
CA PHE A 279 19.30 5.84 -2.63
C PHE A 279 17.90 6.46 -2.42
N ASN A 280 17.43 6.57 -1.19
CA ASN A 280 16.24 7.34 -0.84
C ASN A 280 16.65 8.76 -0.42
N THR A 281 17.30 9.50 -1.31
CA THR A 281 17.53 10.92 -1.06
C THR A 281 16.50 11.71 -1.85
N TYR A 282 15.62 12.38 -1.15
CA TYR A 282 15.07 13.62 -1.66
C TYR A 282 16.19 14.67 -1.61
N TRP A 283 16.09 15.62 -2.44
CA TRP A 283 17.01 16.74 -2.60
C TRP A 283 17.49 17.30 -1.25
N ASP A 284 18.53 16.72 -0.71
CA ASP A 284 19.21 17.23 0.47
C ASP A 284 20.52 17.83 -0.01
N VAL A 285 20.56 19.16 -0.03
CA VAL A 285 21.82 19.89 -0.23
C VAL A 285 22.27 20.22 1.19
N GLU A 286 23.24 19.44 1.67
CA GLU A 286 23.93 19.78 2.91
C GLU A 286 24.49 21.20 2.77
N ASP A 287 24.05 22.13 3.65
CA ASP A 287 24.58 23.48 3.80
C ASP A 287 26.02 23.44 4.36
#